data_bb2aaec53532fcf64b374a6f5ac6f9bc
#
_entry.id   bb2aaec53532fcf64b374a6f5ac6f9bc
#
_cell.length_a   1.000
_cell.length_b   1.000
_cell.length_c   1.000
_cell.angle_alpha   90.00
_cell.angle_beta   90.00
_cell.angle_gamma   90.00
#
_symmetry.space_group_name_H-M   'P 1'
#
loop_
_entity.id
_entity.type
_entity.pdbx_description
1 polymer ?
#
loop_
_entity_poly.entity_id
_entity_poly.type
_entity_poly.pdbx_seq_one_letter_code
_entity_poly.pdbx_strand_id
1 'polypeptide(L)'
;MKKIERITIIVLDSVGAGELPDANLFDDCGSNTLGNMAKAHGGMSLPNMGKLGLGNITEIEGTPAVESAEGAYGRAIEVSHGKDSTTGHWEIAGVPLERPFPNYQNGFSDEVIKEFEEKTGRKAMLNKPISGTVAIDQYGEEQIKTGNWIVYGSADPVFQIAANEEIIPLEELYKACEIALEICNEKSPVARVIARPYVGKKVGEFKRTANRHDFSIDPPRESMLERLEKAGLDVVGIGKTSDLFNGKGITDNRKANQDNLDGIKKTIVALKEDTKGLIFTNLVDFDAVYGHRRNVEGYVNALIEFDNWLPEIEKNLKDDEILIITADHGNDPTYKGTDHTREYIPILIYGKNVKKNVNIGTRKTFADIAATVEEILLGTEKEGSFAKEVIEK
;
A
#
# COMPACT_ATOMS: atom_id res chain seq x y z
N MET A 1 -26.90 16.23 -1.64
CA MET A 1 -26.38 14.94 -2.18
C MET A 1 -27.29 13.81 -1.69
N LYS A 2 -27.48 12.78 -2.49
CA LYS A 2 -28.09 11.53 -2.07
C LYS A 2 -27.33 10.96 -0.88
N LYS A 3 -28.05 10.32 0.06
CA LYS A 3 -27.41 9.68 1.22
C LYS A 3 -26.64 8.46 0.77
N ILE A 4 -25.39 8.38 1.19
CA ILE A 4 -24.53 7.21 1.04
C ILE A 4 -24.19 6.72 2.45
N GLU A 5 -24.35 5.45 2.71
CA GLU A 5 -24.09 4.84 4.02
C GLU A 5 -22.80 4.04 4.07
N ARG A 6 -22.29 3.59 2.89
CA ARG A 6 -21.03 2.85 2.82
C ARG A 6 -20.23 3.19 1.57
N ILE A 7 -18.92 3.26 1.73
CA ILE A 7 -17.95 3.41 0.64
C ILE A 7 -17.01 2.21 0.64
N THR A 8 -16.77 1.66 -0.53
CA THR A 8 -15.76 0.61 -0.73
C THR A 8 -14.60 1.19 -1.55
N ILE A 9 -13.42 1.21 -0.99
CA ILE A 9 -12.18 1.55 -1.70
C ILE A 9 -11.43 0.25 -1.98
N ILE A 10 -11.10 0.00 -3.25
CA ILE A 10 -10.22 -1.08 -3.66
C ILE A 10 -8.95 -0.46 -4.24
N VAL A 11 -7.84 -0.68 -3.57
CA VAL A 11 -6.52 -0.30 -4.05
C VAL A 11 -5.92 -1.46 -4.83
N LEU A 12 -5.70 -1.24 -6.12
CA LEU A 12 -4.91 -2.10 -6.99
C LEU A 12 -3.45 -1.69 -6.77
N ASP A 13 -2.76 -2.37 -5.86
CA ASP A 13 -1.41 -2.00 -5.38
C ASP A 13 -0.46 -1.84 -6.57
N SER A 14 0.12 -0.66 -6.73
CA SER A 14 1.05 -0.28 -7.80
C SER A 14 0.49 -0.07 -9.22
N VAL A 15 -0.83 -0.02 -9.43
CA VAL A 15 -1.42 0.17 -10.77
C VAL A 15 -1.44 1.66 -11.16
N GLY A 16 -0.27 2.23 -11.43
CA GLY A 16 -0.10 3.61 -11.85
C GLY A 16 -0.62 3.92 -13.26
N ALA A 17 -0.85 5.21 -13.53
CA ALA A 17 -1.46 5.72 -14.76
C ALA A 17 -0.65 6.86 -15.40
N GLY A 18 0.65 6.65 -15.57
CA GLY A 18 1.60 7.56 -16.19
C GLY A 18 2.40 8.41 -15.22
N GLU A 19 3.59 8.84 -15.65
CA GLU A 19 4.56 9.58 -14.84
C GLU A 19 3.99 10.86 -14.23
N LEU A 20 4.34 11.14 -12.98
CA LEU A 20 4.06 12.42 -12.33
C LEU A 20 4.98 13.53 -12.86
N PRO A 21 4.58 14.82 -12.72
CA PRO A 21 5.40 15.96 -13.16
C PRO A 21 6.79 16.02 -12.51
N ASP A 22 6.96 15.41 -11.33
CA ASP A 22 8.21 15.34 -10.58
C ASP A 22 8.95 13.99 -10.72
N ALA A 23 8.53 13.14 -11.66
CA ALA A 23 9.13 11.81 -11.88
C ALA A 23 10.64 11.87 -12.15
N ASN A 24 11.13 12.99 -12.71
CA ASN A 24 12.55 13.22 -12.91
C ASN A 24 13.36 13.28 -11.61
N LEU A 25 12.75 13.64 -10.50
CA LEU A 25 13.41 13.64 -9.17
C LEU A 25 13.59 12.23 -8.60
N PHE A 26 12.85 11.26 -9.15
CA PHE A 26 12.87 9.85 -8.74
C PHE A 26 13.54 8.93 -9.79
N ASP A 27 14.07 9.52 -10.87
CA ASP A 27 14.61 8.79 -12.02
C ASP A 27 13.57 7.89 -12.75
N ASP A 28 12.29 8.31 -12.73
CA ASP A 28 11.13 7.55 -13.21
C ASP A 28 10.48 8.15 -14.47
N CYS A 29 11.18 9.05 -15.19
CA CYS A 29 10.66 9.63 -16.44
C CYS A 29 10.33 8.55 -17.47
N GLY A 30 9.14 8.61 -18.04
CA GLY A 30 8.64 7.65 -19.03
C GLY A 30 7.93 6.44 -18.42
N SER A 31 7.81 6.37 -17.07
CA SER A 31 7.02 5.32 -16.44
C SER A 31 5.54 5.47 -16.71
N ASN A 32 4.86 4.38 -16.99
CA ASN A 32 3.41 4.30 -17.16
C ASN A 32 2.98 2.85 -17.01
N THR A 33 2.70 2.44 -15.78
CA THR A 33 2.39 1.04 -15.46
C THR A 33 1.31 0.48 -16.38
N LEU A 34 0.14 1.12 -16.48
CA LEU A 34 -0.96 0.68 -17.35
C LEU A 34 -0.61 0.75 -18.84
N GLY A 35 -0.10 1.90 -19.31
CA GLY A 35 0.13 2.13 -20.73
C GLY A 35 1.30 1.32 -21.30
N ASN A 36 2.45 1.33 -20.62
CA ASN A 36 3.63 0.63 -21.07
C ASN A 36 3.45 -0.89 -21.02
N MET A 37 2.80 -1.38 -19.96
CA MET A 37 2.49 -2.79 -19.81
C MET A 37 1.53 -3.29 -20.90
N ALA A 38 0.46 -2.55 -21.20
CA ALA A 38 -0.47 -2.89 -22.28
C ALA A 38 0.24 -2.94 -23.63
N LYS A 39 1.10 -1.97 -23.91
CA LYS A 39 1.92 -1.93 -25.13
C LYS A 39 2.91 -3.09 -25.22
N ALA A 40 3.60 -3.41 -24.13
CA ALA A 40 4.58 -4.51 -24.10
C ALA A 40 3.91 -5.89 -24.26
N HIS A 41 2.68 -6.04 -23.78
CA HIS A 41 1.90 -7.28 -23.92
C HIS A 41 1.22 -7.42 -25.31
N GLY A 42 1.12 -6.34 -26.09
CA GLY A 42 0.40 -6.32 -27.37
C GLY A 42 -1.12 -6.13 -27.22
N GLY A 43 -1.51 -5.38 -26.19
CA GLY A 43 -2.90 -5.05 -25.84
C GLY A 43 -3.35 -5.68 -24.53
N MET A 44 -4.18 -4.93 -23.79
CA MET A 44 -4.79 -5.36 -22.54
C MET A 44 -6.27 -4.97 -22.55
N SER A 45 -7.15 -5.93 -22.61
CA SER A 45 -8.60 -5.70 -22.65
C SER A 45 -9.19 -5.73 -21.23
N LEU A 46 -9.66 -4.59 -20.76
CA LEU A 46 -10.29 -4.39 -19.46
C LEU A 46 -11.70 -3.77 -19.66
N PRO A 47 -12.65 -4.51 -20.21
CA PRO A 47 -13.94 -3.95 -20.63
C PRO A 47 -14.76 -3.36 -19.47
N ASN A 48 -14.65 -3.93 -18.26
CA ASN A 48 -15.43 -3.48 -17.11
C ASN A 48 -14.85 -2.21 -16.47
N MET A 49 -13.54 -2.10 -16.28
CA MET A 49 -12.92 -0.83 -15.89
C MET A 49 -12.96 0.20 -17.03
N GLY A 50 -12.88 -0.25 -18.29
CA GLY A 50 -13.02 0.58 -19.48
C GLY A 50 -14.38 1.29 -19.54
N LYS A 51 -15.49 0.58 -19.29
CA LYS A 51 -16.83 1.20 -19.22
C LYS A 51 -16.95 2.26 -18.12
N LEU A 52 -16.16 2.15 -17.04
CA LEU A 52 -16.10 3.16 -15.98
C LEU A 52 -15.27 4.39 -16.36
N GLY A 53 -14.48 4.32 -17.44
CA GLY A 53 -13.69 5.43 -17.95
C GLY A 53 -12.16 5.28 -17.77
N LEU A 54 -11.63 4.07 -17.52
CA LEU A 54 -10.20 3.87 -17.34
C LEU A 54 -9.39 4.34 -18.55
N GLY A 55 -9.82 4.03 -19.78
CA GLY A 55 -9.19 4.47 -21.02
C GLY A 55 -9.28 5.99 -21.27
N ASN A 56 -10.14 6.70 -20.52
CA ASN A 56 -10.22 8.16 -20.58
C ASN A 56 -9.18 8.84 -19.65
N ILE A 57 -8.55 8.09 -18.75
CA ILE A 57 -7.55 8.59 -17.80
C ILE A 57 -6.15 8.55 -18.43
N THR A 58 -5.81 7.43 -19.05
CA THR A 58 -4.53 7.20 -19.73
C THR A 58 -4.73 6.29 -20.93
N GLU A 59 -3.86 6.42 -21.94
CA GLU A 59 -3.92 5.57 -23.12
C GLU A 59 -3.48 4.11 -22.77
N ILE A 60 -4.36 3.15 -23.06
CA ILE A 60 -4.15 1.73 -22.81
C ILE A 60 -4.52 0.97 -24.07
N GLU A 61 -3.53 0.36 -24.71
CA GLU A 61 -3.76 -0.50 -25.88
C GLU A 61 -4.69 -1.65 -25.50
N GLY A 62 -5.82 -1.80 -26.20
CA GLY A 62 -6.86 -2.80 -25.91
C GLY A 62 -7.96 -2.35 -24.95
N THR A 63 -7.82 -1.18 -24.31
CA THR A 63 -8.86 -0.56 -23.46
C THR A 63 -9.06 0.91 -23.86
N PRO A 64 -9.79 1.18 -24.95
CA PRO A 64 -9.93 2.53 -25.49
C PRO A 64 -10.78 3.43 -24.58
N ALA A 65 -10.60 4.75 -24.75
CA ALA A 65 -11.50 5.73 -24.16
C ALA A 65 -12.96 5.52 -24.63
N VAL A 66 -13.91 5.81 -23.75
CA VAL A 66 -15.34 5.72 -24.04
C VAL A 66 -15.97 7.11 -24.06
N GLU A 67 -16.95 7.33 -24.96
CA GLU A 67 -17.68 8.59 -25.05
C GLU A 67 -18.59 8.84 -23.83
N SER A 68 -19.14 7.77 -23.27
CA SER A 68 -20.07 7.83 -22.15
C SER A 68 -19.69 6.80 -21.09
N ALA A 69 -18.92 7.21 -20.11
CA ALA A 69 -18.57 6.35 -19.00
C ALA A 69 -19.77 6.09 -18.09
N GLU A 70 -19.86 4.87 -17.55
CA GLU A 70 -20.95 4.47 -16.63
C GLU A 70 -20.73 4.97 -15.20
N GLY A 71 -19.55 5.51 -14.89
CA GLY A 71 -19.17 6.09 -13.60
C GLY A 71 -18.55 7.48 -13.72
N ALA A 72 -17.95 7.95 -12.64
CA ALA A 72 -17.06 9.09 -12.64
C ALA A 72 -15.60 8.62 -12.64
N TYR A 73 -14.71 9.38 -13.25
CA TYR A 73 -13.32 9.00 -13.43
C TYR A 73 -12.38 10.19 -13.41
N GLY A 74 -11.13 9.95 -13.08
CA GLY A 74 -10.02 10.89 -13.10
C GLY A 74 -8.75 10.29 -12.54
N ARG A 75 -7.80 11.12 -12.18
CA ARG A 75 -6.52 10.70 -11.59
C ARG A 75 -6.06 11.65 -10.51
N ALA A 76 -5.11 11.24 -9.68
CA ALA A 76 -4.54 12.08 -8.65
C ALA A 76 -3.02 12.12 -8.69
N ILE A 77 -2.46 13.26 -8.22
CA ILE A 77 -1.02 13.48 -8.00
C ILE A 77 -0.69 13.04 -6.58
N GLU A 78 0.44 12.38 -6.39
CA GLU A 78 1.02 12.19 -5.06
C GLU A 78 1.81 13.42 -4.64
N VAL A 79 1.49 13.99 -3.48
CA VAL A 79 2.26 15.11 -2.90
C VAL A 79 3.27 14.66 -1.86
N SER A 80 3.10 13.46 -1.32
CA SER A 80 4.08 12.85 -0.45
C SER A 80 5.40 12.61 -1.18
N HIS A 81 6.50 12.73 -0.46
CA HIS A 81 7.85 12.53 -1.03
C HIS A 81 8.29 11.05 -1.07
N GLY A 82 7.34 10.13 -1.19
CA GLY A 82 7.59 8.68 -1.34
C GLY A 82 7.00 8.16 -2.63
N LYS A 83 7.11 6.86 -2.84
CA LYS A 83 6.46 6.12 -3.93
C LYS A 83 6.22 4.67 -3.53
N ASP A 84 6.01 4.43 -2.23
CA ASP A 84 5.81 3.12 -1.63
C ASP A 84 4.39 2.96 -1.09
N SER A 85 3.98 1.69 -0.84
CA SER A 85 2.61 1.38 -0.40
C SER A 85 2.19 2.10 0.89
N THR A 86 3.10 2.27 1.85
CA THR A 86 2.79 2.98 3.11
C THR A 86 2.47 4.43 2.83
N THR A 87 3.34 5.10 2.08
CA THR A 87 3.20 6.52 1.72
C THR A 87 1.91 6.75 0.93
N GLY A 88 1.66 5.95 -0.11
CA GLY A 88 0.47 6.10 -0.94
C GLY A 88 -0.84 5.84 -0.17
N HIS A 89 -0.91 4.76 0.63
CA HIS A 89 -2.11 4.48 1.44
C HIS A 89 -2.36 5.55 2.50
N TRP A 90 -1.31 6.06 3.15
CA TRP A 90 -1.47 7.14 4.11
C TRP A 90 -1.99 8.41 3.45
N GLU A 91 -1.48 8.76 2.27
CA GLU A 91 -1.99 9.92 1.55
C GLU A 91 -3.44 9.72 1.10
N ILE A 92 -3.82 8.53 0.58
CA ILE A 92 -5.22 8.18 0.29
C ILE A 92 -6.11 8.37 1.53
N ALA A 93 -5.58 8.05 2.73
CA ALA A 93 -6.29 8.22 3.99
C ALA A 93 -6.17 9.63 4.61
N GLY A 94 -5.69 10.62 3.84
CA GLY A 94 -5.62 12.01 4.27
C GLY A 94 -4.42 12.37 5.13
N VAL A 95 -3.35 11.59 5.04
CA VAL A 95 -2.09 11.79 5.79
C VAL A 95 -0.90 11.88 4.81
N PRO A 96 -0.82 12.93 3.97
CA PRO A 96 0.35 13.13 3.13
C PRO A 96 1.61 13.36 3.99
N LEU A 97 2.73 12.81 3.55
CA LEU A 97 4.02 12.94 4.20
C LEU A 97 4.78 14.17 3.65
N GLU A 98 5.06 15.12 4.52
CA GLU A 98 5.81 16.34 4.16
C GLU A 98 7.29 16.08 3.87
N ARG A 99 7.82 14.97 4.38
CA ARG A 99 9.23 14.58 4.23
C ARG A 99 9.31 13.09 3.92
N PRO A 100 10.20 12.67 3.01
CA PRO A 100 10.44 11.26 2.76
C PRO A 100 11.03 10.60 4.01
N PHE A 101 10.83 9.30 4.13
CA PHE A 101 11.65 8.53 5.06
C PHE A 101 13.13 8.65 4.67
N PRO A 102 14.04 8.89 5.63
CA PRO A 102 15.46 8.95 5.35
C PRO A 102 15.98 7.64 4.73
N ASN A 103 16.94 7.76 3.84
CA ASN A 103 17.68 6.61 3.34
C ASN A 103 18.89 6.32 4.23
N TYR A 104 18.97 5.10 4.74
CA TYR A 104 20.03 4.68 5.68
C TYR A 104 21.19 3.96 4.98
N GLN A 105 21.68 4.48 3.85
CA GLN A 105 22.78 3.87 3.07
C GLN A 105 24.06 3.62 3.86
N ASN A 106 24.31 4.40 4.90
CA ASN A 106 25.47 4.25 5.79
C ASN A 106 25.13 3.51 7.10
N GLY A 107 23.92 2.95 7.22
CA GLY A 107 23.38 2.42 8.46
C GLY A 107 22.75 3.50 9.35
N PHE A 108 22.24 3.09 10.50
CA PHE A 108 21.67 3.98 11.50
C PHE A 108 22.78 4.67 12.29
N SER A 109 22.49 5.83 12.89
CA SER A 109 23.48 6.58 13.66
C SER A 109 23.96 5.80 14.89
N ASP A 110 25.19 6.08 15.32
CA ASP A 110 25.76 5.47 16.53
C ASP A 110 24.90 5.71 17.77
N GLU A 111 24.19 6.84 17.83
CA GLU A 111 23.27 7.17 18.92
C GLU A 111 22.08 6.19 18.95
N VAL A 112 21.46 5.93 17.79
CA VAL A 112 20.35 4.98 17.67
C VAL A 112 20.79 3.57 18.05
N ILE A 113 21.92 3.12 17.52
CA ILE A 113 22.45 1.79 17.81
C ILE A 113 22.81 1.64 19.29
N LYS A 114 23.48 2.64 19.88
CA LYS A 114 23.85 2.60 21.28
C LYS A 114 22.63 2.53 22.20
N GLU A 115 21.60 3.34 21.96
CA GLU A 115 20.38 3.31 22.74
C GLU A 115 19.64 1.96 22.59
N PHE A 116 19.60 1.42 21.35
CA PHE A 116 19.05 0.10 21.10
C PHE A 116 19.79 -1.00 21.90
N GLU A 117 21.11 -0.99 21.89
CA GLU A 117 21.92 -1.92 22.68
C GLU A 117 21.66 -1.79 24.19
N GLU A 118 21.60 -0.56 24.70
CA GLU A 118 21.35 -0.28 26.12
C GLU A 118 19.96 -0.77 26.55
N LYS A 119 18.92 -0.49 25.75
CA LYS A 119 17.55 -0.89 26.08
C LYS A 119 17.28 -2.39 25.91
N THR A 120 17.95 -3.04 24.94
CA THR A 120 17.78 -4.48 24.69
C THR A 120 18.76 -5.35 25.48
N GLY A 121 19.82 -4.78 26.04
CA GLY A 121 20.84 -5.50 26.81
C GLY A 121 21.78 -6.37 25.95
N ARG A 122 21.73 -6.29 24.62
CA ARG A 122 22.59 -7.03 23.70
C ARG A 122 23.22 -6.12 22.67
N LYS A 123 24.43 -6.46 22.21
CA LYS A 123 25.13 -5.70 21.17
C LYS A 123 24.51 -5.91 19.79
N ALA A 124 24.59 -4.87 18.95
CA ALA A 124 24.24 -4.90 17.55
C ALA A 124 25.49 -5.16 16.69
N MET A 125 25.35 -6.08 15.76
CA MET A 125 26.37 -6.37 14.75
C MET A 125 25.90 -5.85 13.40
N LEU A 126 26.82 -5.52 12.51
CA LEU A 126 26.66 -5.12 11.11
C LEU A 126 26.24 -3.65 10.93
N ASN A 127 24.98 -3.27 11.14
CA ASN A 127 24.43 -1.92 10.93
C ASN A 127 24.76 -1.33 9.54
N LYS A 128 24.39 -2.05 8.47
CA LYS A 128 24.59 -1.61 7.07
C LYS A 128 23.41 -2.08 6.20
N PRO A 129 23.14 -1.40 5.08
CA PRO A 129 22.18 -1.90 4.10
C PRO A 129 22.76 -3.14 3.38
N ILE A 130 22.06 -4.25 3.49
CA ILE A 130 22.48 -5.53 2.93
C ILE A 130 21.28 -6.47 2.75
N SER A 131 21.39 -7.43 1.82
CA SER A 131 20.42 -8.53 1.76
C SER A 131 20.42 -9.33 3.07
N GLY A 132 19.25 -9.56 3.65
CA GLY A 132 19.16 -10.31 4.91
C GLY A 132 19.63 -11.75 4.82
N THR A 133 19.62 -12.39 3.64
CA THR A 133 20.23 -13.71 3.46
C THR A 133 21.74 -13.61 3.62
N VAL A 134 22.35 -12.62 2.97
CA VAL A 134 23.80 -12.37 3.09
C VAL A 134 24.18 -11.98 4.53
N ALA A 135 23.36 -11.14 5.19
CA ALA A 135 23.60 -10.77 6.58
C ALA A 135 23.63 -12.00 7.51
N ILE A 136 22.67 -12.91 7.37
CA ILE A 136 22.60 -14.15 8.14
C ILE A 136 23.77 -15.07 7.81
N ASP A 137 24.14 -15.23 6.53
CA ASP A 137 25.26 -16.08 6.15
C ASP A 137 26.60 -15.57 6.70
N GLN A 138 26.80 -14.23 6.73
CA GLN A 138 28.05 -13.63 7.22
C GLN A 138 28.16 -13.58 8.73
N TYR A 139 27.05 -13.35 9.45
CA TYR A 139 27.06 -13.07 10.90
C TYR A 139 26.35 -14.13 11.74
N GLY A 140 25.68 -15.12 11.12
CA GLY A 140 24.86 -16.09 11.82
C GLY A 140 25.63 -16.96 12.80
N GLU A 141 26.83 -17.40 12.46
CA GLU A 141 27.65 -18.20 13.39
C GLU A 141 28.16 -17.36 14.57
N GLU A 142 28.48 -16.09 14.35
CA GLU A 142 28.86 -15.17 15.43
C GLU A 142 27.64 -14.86 16.32
N GLN A 143 26.47 -14.66 15.71
CA GLN A 143 25.23 -14.42 16.43
C GLN A 143 24.89 -15.60 17.37
N ILE A 144 25.04 -16.84 16.91
CA ILE A 144 24.84 -18.04 17.74
C ILE A 144 25.80 -18.08 18.94
N LYS A 145 27.06 -17.71 18.75
CA LYS A 145 28.08 -17.72 19.81
C LYS A 145 27.89 -16.60 20.83
N THR A 146 27.47 -15.43 20.38
CA THR A 146 27.46 -14.21 21.22
C THR A 146 26.08 -13.86 21.74
N GLY A 147 25.01 -14.30 21.07
CA GLY A 147 23.65 -13.86 21.33
C GLY A 147 23.38 -12.40 20.96
N ASN A 148 24.22 -11.78 20.14
CA ASN A 148 24.07 -10.39 19.70
C ASN A 148 23.00 -10.27 18.59
N TRP A 149 22.47 -9.08 18.37
CA TRP A 149 21.53 -8.81 17.28
C TRP A 149 22.26 -8.63 15.95
N ILE A 150 21.74 -9.21 14.85
CA ILE A 150 22.18 -8.83 13.50
C ILE A 150 21.26 -7.71 13.03
N VAL A 151 21.73 -6.45 13.10
CA VAL A 151 20.97 -5.25 12.68
C VAL A 151 21.41 -4.86 11.28
N TYR A 152 20.44 -4.62 10.38
CA TYR A 152 20.71 -4.21 9.01
C TYR A 152 19.55 -3.42 8.40
N GLY A 153 19.85 -2.60 7.41
CA GLY A 153 18.89 -1.90 6.57
C GLY A 153 18.71 -2.59 5.22
N SER A 154 17.97 -1.94 4.34
CA SER A 154 17.84 -2.28 2.92
C SER A 154 17.76 -0.99 2.10
N ALA A 155 17.37 -1.08 0.81
CA ALA A 155 17.05 0.09 0.00
C ALA A 155 15.82 0.82 0.56
N ASP A 156 14.87 0.07 1.13
CA ASP A 156 13.72 0.64 1.84
C ASP A 156 14.13 1.20 3.20
N PRO A 157 13.42 2.22 3.71
CA PRO A 157 13.65 2.79 5.04
C PRO A 157 13.14 1.86 6.15
N VAL A 158 13.85 0.76 6.38
CA VAL A 158 13.48 -0.27 7.36
C VAL A 158 14.63 -0.60 8.30
N PHE A 159 14.31 -0.83 9.57
CA PHE A 159 15.23 -1.37 10.57
C PHE A 159 14.96 -2.87 10.72
N GLN A 160 15.92 -3.71 10.40
CA GLN A 160 15.74 -5.15 10.43
C GLN A 160 16.63 -5.80 11.51
N ILE A 161 16.06 -6.75 12.25
CA ILE A 161 16.76 -7.48 13.30
C ILE A 161 16.66 -8.99 12.99
N ALA A 162 17.79 -9.62 12.67
CA ALA A 162 17.83 -11.07 12.54
C ALA A 162 18.44 -11.71 13.78
N ALA A 163 17.84 -12.82 14.19
CA ALA A 163 18.31 -13.66 15.29
C ALA A 163 17.92 -15.12 15.06
N ASN A 164 18.78 -16.03 15.50
CA ASN A 164 18.47 -17.46 15.51
C ASN A 164 17.45 -17.77 16.63
N GLU A 165 16.27 -18.25 16.26
CA GLU A 165 15.16 -18.49 17.22
C GLU A 165 15.42 -19.68 18.16
N GLU A 166 16.43 -20.51 17.88
CA GLU A 166 16.89 -21.55 18.80
C GLU A 166 17.82 -20.98 19.90
N ILE A 167 18.35 -19.74 19.72
CA ILE A 167 19.28 -19.05 20.64
C ILE A 167 18.59 -17.90 21.36
N ILE A 168 17.80 -17.10 20.63
CA ILE A 168 17.04 -15.98 21.17
C ILE A 168 15.56 -16.27 20.95
N PRO A 169 14.75 -16.39 22.03
CA PRO A 169 13.32 -16.63 21.91
C PRO A 169 12.63 -15.56 21.06
N LEU A 170 11.61 -15.96 20.30
CA LEU A 170 10.84 -15.04 19.43
C LEU A 170 10.27 -13.85 20.20
N GLU A 171 9.79 -14.08 21.42
CA GLU A 171 9.26 -13.01 22.28
C GLU A 171 10.32 -11.93 22.57
N GLU A 172 11.58 -12.34 22.81
CA GLU A 172 12.67 -11.40 23.02
C GLU A 172 13.03 -10.65 21.75
N LEU A 173 13.04 -11.32 20.59
CA LEU A 173 13.26 -10.68 19.29
C LEU A 173 12.15 -9.66 18.99
N TYR A 174 10.89 -10.01 19.23
CA TYR A 174 9.76 -9.10 19.00
C TYR A 174 9.82 -7.88 19.93
N LYS A 175 10.18 -8.10 21.20
CA LYS A 175 10.40 -7.00 22.16
C LYS A 175 11.53 -6.06 21.71
N ALA A 176 12.61 -6.62 21.17
CA ALA A 176 13.69 -5.80 20.61
C ALA A 176 13.21 -4.97 19.39
N CYS A 177 12.32 -5.53 18.56
CA CYS A 177 11.72 -4.78 17.45
C CYS A 177 10.81 -3.65 17.94
N GLU A 178 10.02 -3.84 18.99
CA GLU A 178 9.21 -2.77 19.61
C GLU A 178 10.10 -1.64 20.14
N ILE A 179 11.17 -1.98 20.85
CA ILE A 179 12.15 -1.01 21.34
C ILE A 179 12.80 -0.23 20.19
N ALA A 180 13.21 -0.95 19.13
CA ALA A 180 13.77 -0.30 17.94
C ALA A 180 12.78 0.65 17.28
N LEU A 181 11.48 0.28 17.22
CA LEU A 181 10.44 1.12 16.68
C LEU A 181 10.25 2.42 17.47
N GLU A 182 10.24 2.35 18.81
CA GLU A 182 10.18 3.53 19.67
C GLU A 182 11.36 4.47 19.40
N ILE A 183 12.59 3.94 19.38
CA ILE A 183 13.79 4.73 19.12
C ILE A 183 13.77 5.35 17.72
N CYS A 184 13.37 4.56 16.72
CA CYS A 184 13.30 5.03 15.35
C CYS A 184 12.24 6.13 15.17
N ASN A 185 11.09 6.02 15.81
CA ASN A 185 10.05 7.06 15.75
C ASN A 185 10.57 8.43 16.28
N GLU A 186 11.44 8.43 17.27
CA GLU A 186 11.97 9.65 17.84
C GLU A 186 13.16 10.23 17.06
N LYS A 187 14.09 9.37 16.62
CA LYS A 187 15.43 9.79 16.17
C LYS A 187 15.75 9.47 14.71
N SER A 188 15.17 8.43 14.16
CA SER A 188 15.51 7.92 12.82
C SER A 188 14.28 7.27 12.15
N PRO A 189 13.31 8.06 11.70
CA PRO A 189 12.05 7.55 11.20
C PRO A 189 12.23 6.47 10.13
N VAL A 190 11.61 5.31 10.33
CA VAL A 190 11.58 4.18 9.38
C VAL A 190 10.13 3.83 9.05
N ALA A 191 9.89 3.27 7.89
CA ALA A 191 8.55 2.81 7.55
C ALA A 191 8.09 1.64 8.44
N ARG A 192 9.04 0.79 8.85
CA ARG A 192 8.79 -0.35 9.74
C ARG A 192 10.06 -0.93 10.33
N VAL A 193 9.92 -1.63 11.44
CA VAL A 193 10.93 -2.51 12.00
C VAL A 193 10.55 -3.95 11.70
N ILE A 194 11.50 -4.80 11.31
CA ILE A 194 11.21 -6.16 10.87
C ILE A 194 11.99 -7.18 11.70
N ALA A 195 11.27 -8.08 12.36
CA ALA A 195 11.85 -9.29 12.94
C ALA A 195 12.13 -10.33 11.84
N ARG A 196 13.37 -10.80 11.78
CA ARG A 196 13.85 -11.78 10.81
C ARG A 196 14.41 -13.03 11.52
N PRO A 197 13.58 -13.84 12.15
CA PRO A 197 14.05 -15.09 12.78
C PRO A 197 14.56 -16.09 11.74
N TYR A 198 15.56 -16.86 12.15
CA TYR A 198 16.14 -17.92 11.33
C TYR A 198 16.55 -19.10 12.20
N VAL A 199 16.80 -20.26 11.58
CA VAL A 199 17.33 -21.49 12.20
C VAL A 199 18.55 -21.98 11.45
N GLY A 200 19.27 -22.95 12.00
CA GLY A 200 20.49 -23.51 11.45
C GLY A 200 21.70 -23.23 12.32
N LYS A 201 22.80 -23.97 12.12
CA LYS A 201 23.98 -23.93 13.00
C LYS A 201 25.23 -23.36 12.35
N LYS A 202 25.31 -23.36 11.02
CA LYS A 202 26.46 -22.88 10.25
C LYS A 202 26.06 -22.38 8.88
N VAL A 203 26.97 -21.70 8.21
CA VAL A 203 26.80 -21.23 6.84
C VAL A 203 26.36 -22.38 5.91
N GLY A 204 25.37 -22.12 5.07
CA GLY A 204 24.73 -23.09 4.17
C GLY A 204 23.58 -23.88 4.80
N GLU A 205 23.40 -23.83 6.12
CA GLU A 205 22.24 -24.42 6.81
C GLU A 205 21.22 -23.39 7.25
N PHE A 206 21.57 -22.10 7.24
CA PHE A 206 20.68 -21.05 7.69
C PHE A 206 19.44 -20.93 6.82
N LYS A 207 18.26 -20.93 7.49
CA LYS A 207 16.95 -20.77 6.84
C LYS A 207 16.10 -19.79 7.64
N ARG A 208 15.54 -18.80 6.96
CA ARG A 208 14.51 -17.92 7.56
C ARG A 208 13.28 -18.73 7.87
N THR A 209 12.66 -18.44 9.01
CA THR A 209 11.42 -19.09 9.42
C THR A 209 10.19 -18.26 8.99
N ALA A 210 9.01 -18.87 9.13
CA ALA A 210 7.73 -18.19 8.89
C ALA A 210 7.36 -17.20 10.01
N ASN A 211 8.14 -17.15 11.10
CA ASN A 211 7.92 -16.27 12.25
C ASN A 211 8.43 -14.83 12.02
N ARG A 212 8.57 -14.42 10.76
CA ARG A 212 8.78 -13.00 10.42
C ARG A 212 7.61 -12.18 10.97
N HIS A 213 7.93 -11.03 11.54
CA HIS A 213 6.92 -10.06 11.97
C HIS A 213 7.37 -8.64 11.62
N ASP A 214 6.47 -7.87 11.01
CA ASP A 214 6.71 -6.48 10.64
C ASP A 214 5.98 -5.58 11.64
N PHE A 215 6.73 -4.66 12.27
CA PHE A 215 6.22 -3.65 13.18
C PHE A 215 6.15 -2.33 12.42
N SER A 216 4.96 -1.95 12.01
CA SER A 216 4.72 -0.70 11.30
C SER A 216 4.68 0.48 12.26
N ILE A 217 5.07 1.66 11.78
CA ILE A 217 4.85 2.89 12.53
C ILE A 217 3.39 3.33 12.41
N ASP A 218 2.94 4.10 13.38
CA ASP A 218 1.64 4.77 13.29
C ASP A 218 1.71 5.88 12.25
N PRO A 219 0.61 6.19 11.55
CA PRO A 219 0.52 7.40 10.77
C PRO A 219 0.88 8.61 11.62
N PRO A 220 1.68 9.59 11.11
CA PRO A 220 2.19 10.70 11.91
C PRO A 220 1.12 11.69 12.39
N ARG A 221 -0.10 11.53 11.92
CA ARG A 221 -1.28 12.28 12.33
C ARG A 221 -2.53 11.44 12.10
N GLU A 222 -3.64 11.87 12.69
CA GLU A 222 -4.93 11.20 12.59
C GLU A 222 -5.37 11.01 11.12
N SER A 223 -5.65 9.78 10.77
CA SER A 223 -6.09 9.35 9.43
C SER A 223 -7.61 9.49 9.26
N MET A 224 -8.10 9.43 8.03
CA MET A 224 -9.52 9.26 7.72
C MET A 224 -10.10 8.04 8.46
N LEU A 225 -9.36 6.95 8.55
CA LEU A 225 -9.83 5.71 9.20
C LEU A 225 -10.16 5.95 10.68
N GLU A 226 -9.28 6.63 11.42
CA GLU A 226 -9.49 6.96 12.83
C GLU A 226 -10.65 7.96 13.02
N ARG A 227 -10.82 8.90 12.08
CA ARG A 227 -11.94 9.85 12.15
C ARG A 227 -13.30 9.17 11.92
N LEU A 228 -13.36 8.19 11.01
CA LEU A 228 -14.55 7.37 10.78
C LEU A 228 -14.86 6.49 12.00
N GLU A 229 -13.85 5.81 12.55
CA GLU A 229 -13.99 5.02 13.78
C GLU A 229 -14.52 5.88 14.94
N LYS A 230 -13.95 7.06 15.17
CA LYS A 230 -14.39 8.00 16.22
C LYS A 230 -15.82 8.49 16.02
N ALA A 231 -16.29 8.53 14.79
CA ALA A 231 -17.68 8.84 14.45
C ALA A 231 -18.63 7.65 14.64
N GLY A 232 -18.13 6.50 15.07
CA GLY A 232 -18.90 5.27 15.29
C GLY A 232 -19.25 4.52 14.01
N LEU A 233 -18.50 4.75 12.92
CA LEU A 233 -18.65 4.03 11.68
C LEU A 233 -17.72 2.81 11.64
N ASP A 234 -18.13 1.78 10.90
CA ASP A 234 -17.29 0.61 10.65
C ASP A 234 -16.17 0.96 9.67
N VAL A 235 -14.98 0.43 9.92
CA VAL A 235 -13.84 0.47 9.01
C VAL A 235 -13.31 -0.94 8.84
N VAL A 236 -13.69 -1.58 7.75
CA VAL A 236 -13.30 -2.96 7.43
C VAL A 236 -12.01 -2.95 6.62
N GLY A 237 -10.92 -3.40 7.20
CA GLY A 237 -9.61 -3.53 6.54
C GLY A 237 -9.42 -4.92 5.93
N ILE A 238 -9.13 -4.99 4.63
CA ILE A 238 -8.92 -6.23 3.89
C ILE A 238 -7.53 -6.21 3.24
N GLY A 239 -6.80 -7.33 3.35
CA GLY A 239 -5.45 -7.44 2.83
C GLY A 239 -4.43 -6.77 3.75
N LYS A 240 -3.49 -6.05 3.18
CA LYS A 240 -2.40 -5.38 3.89
C LYS A 240 -2.83 -4.10 4.63
N THR A 241 -4.08 -3.67 4.46
CA THR A 241 -4.57 -2.37 4.97
C THR A 241 -4.31 -2.20 6.48
N SER A 242 -4.65 -3.21 7.29
CA SER A 242 -4.42 -3.13 8.74
C SER A 242 -2.94 -2.98 9.10
N ASP A 243 -2.06 -3.66 8.39
CA ASP A 243 -0.61 -3.61 8.65
C ASP A 243 -0.03 -2.23 8.26
N LEU A 244 -0.52 -1.63 7.17
CA LEU A 244 -0.09 -0.31 6.70
C LEU A 244 -0.46 0.82 7.68
N PHE A 245 -1.54 0.66 8.43
CA PHE A 245 -1.99 1.62 9.44
C PHE A 245 -1.70 1.19 10.87
N ASN A 246 -0.93 0.13 11.08
CA ASN A 246 -0.67 -0.47 12.40
C ASN A 246 -1.96 -0.72 13.20
N GLY A 247 -3.03 -1.11 12.52
CA GLY A 247 -4.36 -1.32 13.07
C GLY A 247 -5.14 -0.07 13.46
N LYS A 248 -4.58 1.14 13.31
CA LYS A 248 -5.25 2.39 13.70
C LYS A 248 -6.47 2.68 12.83
N GLY A 249 -7.58 2.94 13.47
CA GLY A 249 -8.83 3.24 12.80
C GLY A 249 -9.48 2.04 12.08
N ILE A 250 -8.99 0.81 12.28
CA ILE A 250 -9.56 -0.41 11.72
C ILE A 250 -10.45 -1.07 12.77
N THR A 251 -11.76 -1.10 12.55
CA THR A 251 -12.72 -1.71 13.47
C THR A 251 -12.92 -3.21 13.23
N ASP A 252 -12.67 -3.68 11.98
CA ASP A 252 -12.75 -5.08 11.59
C ASP A 252 -11.59 -5.43 10.64
N ASN A 253 -10.64 -6.26 11.11
CA ASN A 253 -9.49 -6.67 10.34
C ASN A 253 -9.71 -8.06 9.73
N ARG A 254 -9.92 -8.12 8.41
CA ARG A 254 -10.07 -9.37 7.61
C ARG A 254 -8.73 -10.03 7.28
N LYS A 255 -7.64 -9.52 7.85
CA LYS A 255 -6.27 -10.03 7.71
C LYS A 255 -5.73 -9.99 6.28
N ALA A 256 -4.46 -10.36 6.14
CA ALA A 256 -3.79 -10.46 4.85
C ALA A 256 -4.52 -11.42 3.89
N ASN A 257 -4.45 -11.13 2.60
CA ASN A 257 -4.97 -11.98 1.55
C ASN A 257 -3.95 -13.07 1.20
N GLN A 258 -4.44 -14.23 0.75
CA GLN A 258 -3.59 -15.27 0.17
C GLN A 258 -3.09 -14.85 -1.22
N ASP A 259 -3.97 -14.21 -1.99
CA ASP A 259 -3.78 -13.65 -3.31
C ASP A 259 -4.83 -12.56 -3.58
N ASN A 260 -4.79 -11.93 -4.75
CA ASN A 260 -5.77 -10.91 -5.12
C ASN A 260 -7.20 -11.47 -5.17
N LEU A 261 -7.38 -12.71 -5.63
CA LEU A 261 -8.71 -13.33 -5.70
C LEU A 261 -9.32 -13.54 -4.31
N ASP A 262 -8.52 -13.93 -3.31
CA ASP A 262 -8.97 -14.02 -1.92
C ASP A 262 -9.41 -12.62 -1.40
N GLY A 263 -8.64 -11.56 -1.71
CA GLY A 263 -9.01 -10.18 -1.39
C GLY A 263 -10.33 -9.73 -2.02
N ILE A 264 -10.54 -10.05 -3.29
CA ILE A 264 -11.80 -9.78 -4.00
C ILE A 264 -12.97 -10.51 -3.33
N LYS A 265 -12.81 -11.80 -3.01
CA LYS A 265 -13.84 -12.59 -2.34
C LYS A 265 -14.16 -12.06 -0.94
N LYS A 266 -13.17 -11.68 -0.15
CA LYS A 266 -13.36 -11.03 1.17
C LYS A 266 -14.12 -9.71 1.04
N THR A 267 -13.82 -8.92 0.00
CA THR A 267 -14.55 -7.68 -0.29
C THR A 267 -16.02 -7.96 -0.61
N ILE A 268 -16.30 -8.96 -1.46
CA ILE A 268 -17.68 -9.37 -1.78
C ILE A 268 -18.42 -9.88 -0.54
N VAL A 269 -17.74 -10.59 0.36
CA VAL A 269 -18.33 -11.03 1.65
C VAL A 269 -18.68 -9.82 2.51
N ALA A 270 -17.76 -8.86 2.66
CA ALA A 270 -17.99 -7.64 3.43
C ALA A 270 -19.14 -6.78 2.85
N LEU A 271 -19.28 -6.72 1.52
CA LEU A 271 -20.40 -6.04 0.84
C LEU A 271 -21.76 -6.63 1.20
N LYS A 272 -21.84 -7.93 1.47
CA LYS A 272 -23.10 -8.60 1.86
C LYS A 272 -23.50 -8.39 3.32
N GLU A 273 -22.59 -7.92 4.14
CA GLU A 273 -22.83 -7.63 5.55
C GLU A 273 -23.56 -6.29 5.73
N ASP A 274 -24.21 -6.11 6.87
CA ASP A 274 -24.92 -4.88 7.18
C ASP A 274 -24.06 -3.93 8.03
N THR A 275 -22.93 -3.49 7.42
CA THR A 275 -21.98 -2.53 8.01
C THR A 275 -22.15 -1.17 7.36
N LYS A 276 -21.82 -0.09 8.08
CA LYS A 276 -21.90 1.31 7.61
C LYS A 276 -20.56 1.99 7.79
N GLY A 277 -20.07 2.63 6.76
CA GLY A 277 -18.81 3.34 6.79
C GLY A 277 -17.90 2.96 5.64
N LEU A 278 -16.75 2.37 5.91
CA LEU A 278 -15.71 2.11 4.91
C LEU A 278 -15.31 0.63 4.83
N ILE A 279 -15.25 0.09 3.62
CA ILE A 279 -14.48 -1.12 3.32
C ILE A 279 -13.23 -0.67 2.58
N PHE A 280 -12.05 -0.98 3.11
CA PHE A 280 -10.77 -0.59 2.53
C PHE A 280 -9.94 -1.83 2.21
N THR A 281 -9.87 -2.17 0.92
CA THR A 281 -9.20 -3.37 0.41
C THR A 281 -7.90 -3.01 -0.29
N ASN A 282 -6.82 -3.71 0.05
CA ASN A 282 -5.57 -3.69 -0.72
C ASN A 282 -5.39 -5.04 -1.43
N LEU A 283 -5.16 -5.00 -2.75
CA LEU A 283 -4.86 -6.16 -3.60
C LEU A 283 -3.36 -6.11 -3.98
N VAL A 284 -2.54 -6.78 -3.18
CA VAL A 284 -1.08 -6.59 -3.14
C VAL A 284 -0.29 -7.31 -4.23
N ASP A 285 -0.87 -8.32 -4.91
CA ASP A 285 -0.10 -9.17 -5.83
C ASP A 285 0.38 -8.42 -7.07
N PHE A 286 -0.35 -7.39 -7.50
CA PHE A 286 0.07 -6.55 -8.61
C PHE A 286 1.48 -6.02 -8.39
N ASP A 287 1.77 -5.55 -7.19
CA ASP A 287 3.09 -5.09 -6.78
C ASP A 287 4.03 -6.25 -6.43
N ALA A 288 3.68 -7.01 -5.39
CA ALA A 288 4.58 -7.95 -4.73
C ALA A 288 4.93 -9.16 -5.60
N VAL A 289 3.99 -9.64 -6.44
CA VAL A 289 4.17 -10.84 -7.27
C VAL A 289 4.59 -10.48 -8.69
N TYR A 290 4.11 -9.36 -9.23
CA TYR A 290 4.30 -9.04 -10.65
C TYR A 290 5.18 -7.80 -10.88
N GLY A 291 4.90 -6.68 -10.24
CA GLY A 291 5.61 -5.41 -10.42
C GLY A 291 7.10 -5.52 -10.10
N HIS A 292 7.45 -5.87 -8.88
CA HIS A 292 8.85 -6.05 -8.46
C HIS A 292 9.60 -7.16 -9.19
N ARG A 293 8.89 -8.09 -9.83
CA ARG A 293 9.49 -9.21 -10.60
C ARG A 293 9.52 -8.95 -12.09
N ARG A 294 9.08 -7.76 -12.53
CA ARG A 294 9.04 -7.38 -13.94
C ARG A 294 8.27 -8.40 -14.80
N ASN A 295 7.24 -9.01 -14.24
CA ASN A 295 6.40 -10.00 -14.89
C ASN A 295 5.20 -9.34 -15.57
N VAL A 296 5.40 -8.79 -16.76
CA VAL A 296 4.37 -8.12 -17.56
C VAL A 296 3.16 -9.02 -17.80
N GLU A 297 3.39 -10.27 -18.24
CA GLU A 297 2.29 -11.20 -18.56
C GLU A 297 1.45 -11.53 -17.32
N GLY A 298 2.10 -11.84 -16.19
CA GLY A 298 1.39 -12.10 -14.93
C GLY A 298 0.60 -10.91 -14.44
N TYR A 299 1.14 -9.71 -14.58
CA TYR A 299 0.48 -8.48 -14.16
C TYR A 299 -0.78 -8.20 -15.02
N VAL A 300 -0.65 -8.30 -16.34
CA VAL A 300 -1.79 -8.16 -17.27
C VAL A 300 -2.87 -9.18 -16.95
N ASN A 301 -2.51 -10.44 -16.77
CA ASN A 301 -3.48 -11.50 -16.44
C ASN A 301 -4.18 -11.24 -15.11
N ALA A 302 -3.48 -10.72 -14.10
CA ALA A 302 -4.07 -10.36 -12.82
C ALA A 302 -5.05 -9.18 -12.94
N LEU A 303 -4.77 -8.18 -13.79
CA LEU A 303 -5.70 -7.08 -14.08
C LEU A 303 -6.94 -7.58 -14.83
N ILE A 304 -6.78 -8.46 -15.81
CA ILE A 304 -7.89 -9.09 -16.52
C ILE A 304 -8.74 -9.92 -15.55
N GLU A 305 -8.12 -10.64 -14.63
CA GLU A 305 -8.85 -11.38 -13.60
C GLU A 305 -9.67 -10.44 -12.70
N PHE A 306 -9.10 -9.36 -12.22
CA PHE A 306 -9.81 -8.35 -11.45
C PHE A 306 -10.98 -7.74 -12.26
N ASP A 307 -10.72 -7.36 -13.50
CA ASP A 307 -11.73 -6.80 -14.40
C ASP A 307 -12.92 -7.76 -14.59
N ASN A 308 -12.65 -9.06 -14.72
CA ASN A 308 -13.69 -10.08 -14.84
C ASN A 308 -14.52 -10.26 -13.55
N TRP A 309 -13.96 -9.97 -12.38
CA TRP A 309 -14.67 -10.02 -11.10
C TRP A 309 -15.42 -8.72 -10.78
N LEU A 310 -15.10 -7.62 -11.44
CA LEU A 310 -15.71 -6.31 -11.18
C LEU A 310 -17.25 -6.32 -11.29
N PRO A 311 -17.90 -6.98 -12.27
CA PRO A 311 -19.36 -7.07 -12.31
C PRO A 311 -20.00 -7.76 -11.09
N GLU A 312 -19.31 -8.74 -10.48
CA GLU A 312 -19.82 -9.37 -9.25
C GLU A 312 -19.65 -8.45 -8.04
N ILE A 313 -18.62 -7.61 -7.99
CA ILE A 313 -18.47 -6.55 -6.97
C ILE A 313 -19.59 -5.53 -7.14
N GLU A 314 -19.78 -5.00 -8.35
CA GLU A 314 -20.83 -4.02 -8.68
C GLU A 314 -22.24 -4.51 -8.30
N LYS A 315 -22.54 -5.77 -8.59
CA LYS A 315 -23.84 -6.42 -8.29
C LYS A 315 -24.13 -6.51 -6.78
N ASN A 316 -23.10 -6.57 -5.94
CA ASN A 316 -23.25 -6.67 -4.49
C ASN A 316 -23.27 -5.29 -3.80
N LEU A 317 -23.11 -4.18 -4.52
CA LEU A 317 -23.31 -2.83 -3.99
C LEU A 317 -24.81 -2.57 -3.78
N LYS A 318 -25.16 -2.02 -2.62
CA LYS A 318 -26.51 -1.52 -2.34
C LYS A 318 -26.72 -0.15 -3.00
N ASP A 319 -27.97 0.31 -3.04
CA ASP A 319 -28.33 1.59 -3.69
C ASP A 319 -27.67 2.82 -3.05
N ASP A 320 -27.37 2.75 -1.78
CA ASP A 320 -26.74 3.79 -0.96
C ASP A 320 -25.25 3.54 -0.74
N GLU A 321 -24.62 2.79 -1.63
CA GLU A 321 -23.19 2.49 -1.59
C GLU A 321 -22.48 2.96 -2.84
N ILE A 322 -21.18 3.26 -2.69
CA ILE A 322 -20.30 3.58 -3.81
C ILE A 322 -19.01 2.77 -3.74
N LEU A 323 -18.47 2.48 -4.91
CA LEU A 323 -17.17 1.84 -5.12
C LEU A 323 -16.20 2.89 -5.65
N ILE A 324 -15.00 2.92 -5.08
CA ILE A 324 -13.84 3.66 -5.59
C ILE A 324 -12.75 2.64 -5.89
N ILE A 325 -12.29 2.59 -7.13
CA ILE A 325 -11.12 1.79 -7.53
C ILE A 325 -9.99 2.75 -7.78
N THR A 326 -8.84 2.50 -7.15
CA THR A 326 -7.65 3.35 -7.25
C THR A 326 -6.38 2.54 -7.11
N ALA A 327 -5.24 3.18 -7.09
CA ALA A 327 -3.92 2.63 -6.76
C ALA A 327 -3.27 3.46 -5.67
N ASP A 328 -2.10 3.10 -5.22
CA ASP A 328 -1.32 3.80 -4.20
C ASP A 328 0.01 4.35 -4.73
N HIS A 329 0.53 3.81 -5.81
CA HIS A 329 1.72 4.25 -6.56
C HIS A 329 1.77 3.54 -7.92
N GLY A 330 2.86 3.68 -8.67
CA GLY A 330 3.19 2.90 -9.85
C GLY A 330 4.25 1.83 -9.56
N ASN A 331 4.31 0.81 -10.39
CA ASN A 331 5.44 -0.13 -10.48
C ASN A 331 5.47 -0.72 -11.88
N ASP A 332 5.90 0.08 -12.84
CA ASP A 332 5.94 -0.28 -14.25
C ASP A 332 6.89 -1.47 -14.50
N PRO A 333 6.38 -2.66 -14.82
CA PRO A 333 7.22 -3.85 -14.98
C PRO A 333 8.09 -3.81 -16.24
N THR A 334 7.91 -2.82 -17.11
CA THR A 334 8.73 -2.59 -18.30
C THR A 334 9.84 -1.58 -18.02
N TYR A 335 9.80 -0.88 -16.89
CA TYR A 335 10.76 0.16 -16.54
C TYR A 335 12.04 -0.44 -15.94
N LYS A 336 13.11 0.35 -15.90
CA LYS A 336 14.40 -0.06 -15.34
C LYS A 336 14.34 -0.35 -13.84
N GLY A 337 15.23 -1.18 -13.36
CA GLY A 337 15.30 -1.55 -11.93
C GLY A 337 14.14 -2.45 -11.48
N THR A 338 13.88 -2.49 -10.20
CA THR A 338 12.82 -3.29 -9.58
C THR A 338 12.05 -2.52 -8.51
N ASP A 339 12.26 -1.21 -8.43
CA ASP A 339 11.61 -0.30 -7.50
C ASP A 339 10.26 0.20 -8.06
N HIS A 340 9.45 0.79 -7.20
CA HIS A 340 8.22 1.48 -7.56
C HIS A 340 8.51 2.66 -8.49
N THR A 341 7.49 3.11 -9.23
CA THR A 341 7.57 4.25 -10.15
C THR A 341 6.65 5.39 -9.71
N ARG A 342 7.14 6.62 -9.88
CA ARG A 342 6.46 7.86 -9.48
C ARG A 342 5.39 8.23 -10.49
N GLU A 343 4.15 7.78 -10.26
CA GLU A 343 3.05 7.88 -11.21
C GLU A 343 1.77 8.49 -10.62
N TYR A 344 0.92 9.02 -11.49
CA TYR A 344 -0.48 9.27 -11.16
C TYR A 344 -1.17 7.97 -10.76
N ILE A 345 -2.15 8.05 -9.87
CA ILE A 345 -3.07 6.95 -9.63
C ILE A 345 -4.40 7.19 -10.34
N PRO A 346 -5.04 6.14 -10.90
CA PRO A 346 -6.38 6.25 -11.44
C PRO A 346 -7.40 6.37 -10.31
N ILE A 347 -8.53 7.01 -10.58
CA ILE A 347 -9.71 7.04 -9.71
C ILE A 347 -10.92 6.70 -10.56
N LEU A 348 -11.56 5.56 -10.31
CA LEU A 348 -12.82 5.15 -10.91
C LEU A 348 -13.88 5.09 -9.82
N ILE A 349 -15.05 5.68 -10.06
CA ILE A 349 -16.11 5.77 -9.06
C ILE A 349 -17.40 5.25 -9.66
N TYR A 350 -18.03 4.29 -8.97
CA TYR A 350 -19.24 3.64 -9.42
C TYR A 350 -20.27 3.49 -8.29
N GLY A 351 -21.53 3.55 -8.63
CA GLY A 351 -22.66 3.34 -7.71
C GLY A 351 -23.95 3.89 -8.28
N LYS A 352 -25.08 3.45 -7.75
CA LYS A 352 -26.42 3.88 -8.25
C LYS A 352 -26.64 5.38 -8.15
N ASN A 353 -26.07 6.02 -7.10
CA ASN A 353 -26.19 7.45 -6.85
C ASN A 353 -24.95 8.23 -7.33
N VAL A 354 -24.09 7.61 -8.12
CA VAL A 354 -22.95 8.26 -8.77
C VAL A 354 -23.38 8.78 -10.13
N LYS A 355 -23.07 10.04 -10.43
CA LYS A 355 -23.31 10.63 -11.74
C LYS A 355 -22.43 9.95 -12.79
N LYS A 356 -23.04 9.59 -13.90
CA LYS A 356 -22.34 8.97 -15.03
C LYS A 356 -21.57 10.01 -15.85
N ASN A 357 -20.48 9.56 -16.45
CA ASN A 357 -19.66 10.31 -17.39
C ASN A 357 -19.11 11.64 -16.83
N VAL A 358 -18.75 11.64 -15.53
CA VAL A 358 -18.15 12.80 -14.89
C VAL A 358 -16.63 12.63 -14.87
N ASN A 359 -15.92 13.52 -15.55
CA ASN A 359 -14.47 13.60 -15.45
C ASN A 359 -14.10 14.57 -14.32
N ILE A 360 -13.56 14.04 -13.22
CA ILE A 360 -13.07 14.85 -12.08
C ILE A 360 -11.67 15.44 -12.32
N GLY A 361 -11.09 15.21 -13.52
CA GLY A 361 -9.79 15.73 -13.89
C GLY A 361 -8.62 15.12 -13.14
N THR A 362 -7.57 15.91 -12.98
CA THR A 362 -6.40 15.55 -12.16
C THR A 362 -6.52 16.20 -10.79
N ARG A 363 -6.65 15.38 -9.75
CA ARG A 363 -6.73 15.83 -8.35
C ARG A 363 -5.33 16.23 -7.86
N LYS A 364 -5.29 17.22 -6.96
CA LYS A 364 -4.04 17.82 -6.49
C LYS A 364 -3.24 16.92 -5.54
N THR A 365 -3.90 15.95 -4.92
CA THR A 365 -3.31 15.02 -3.95
C THR A 365 -4.18 13.75 -3.88
N PHE A 366 -3.59 12.62 -3.50
CA PHE A 366 -4.35 11.41 -3.17
C PHE A 366 -5.30 11.65 -1.98
N ALA A 367 -4.99 12.59 -1.10
CA ALA A 367 -5.81 12.96 0.06
C ALA A 367 -7.19 13.54 -0.32
N ASP A 368 -7.40 13.94 -1.57
CA ASP A 368 -8.72 14.34 -2.08
C ASP A 368 -9.73 13.17 -2.00
N ILE A 369 -9.25 11.91 -2.00
CA ILE A 369 -10.06 10.71 -1.76
C ILE A 369 -10.59 10.72 -0.33
N ALA A 370 -9.71 10.89 0.67
CA ALA A 370 -10.12 11.00 2.07
C ALA A 370 -11.09 12.15 2.30
N ALA A 371 -10.80 13.32 1.74
CA ALA A 371 -11.67 14.49 1.83
C ALA A 371 -13.09 14.18 1.31
N THR A 372 -13.17 13.43 0.21
CA THR A 372 -14.43 13.03 -0.42
C THR A 372 -15.18 12.01 0.45
N VAL A 373 -14.49 10.98 0.94
CA VAL A 373 -15.08 9.97 1.83
C VAL A 373 -15.65 10.61 3.09
N GLU A 374 -14.88 11.50 3.71
CA GLU A 374 -15.33 12.20 4.94
C GLU A 374 -16.47 13.16 4.68
N GLU A 375 -16.49 13.90 3.57
CA GLU A 375 -17.65 14.74 3.24
C GLU A 375 -18.91 13.90 3.05
N ILE A 376 -18.80 12.76 2.39
CA ILE A 376 -19.94 11.89 2.15
C ILE A 376 -20.45 11.24 3.43
N LEU A 377 -19.56 10.65 4.24
CA LEU A 377 -19.95 9.83 5.40
C LEU A 377 -20.14 10.65 6.67
N LEU A 378 -19.37 11.72 6.87
CA LEU A 378 -19.43 12.55 8.08
C LEU A 378 -20.20 13.86 7.85
N GLY A 379 -20.48 14.23 6.60
CA GLY A 379 -21.17 15.49 6.25
C GLY A 379 -20.29 16.74 6.42
N THR A 380 -18.99 16.58 6.60
CA THR A 380 -18.04 17.69 6.80
C THR A 380 -17.42 18.07 5.47
N GLU A 381 -17.78 19.26 4.96
CA GLU A 381 -17.17 19.80 3.74
C GLU A 381 -15.65 19.97 3.92
N LYS A 382 -14.89 19.47 2.95
CA LYS A 382 -13.43 19.52 2.97
C LYS A 382 -12.87 20.02 1.65
N GLU A 383 -11.80 20.79 1.72
CA GLU A 383 -11.05 21.20 0.54
C GLU A 383 -10.53 19.96 -0.19
N GLY A 384 -10.58 19.97 -1.52
CA GLY A 384 -10.17 18.84 -2.35
C GLY A 384 -11.25 17.79 -2.57
N SER A 385 -12.34 17.79 -1.78
CA SER A 385 -13.44 16.85 -2.00
C SER A 385 -14.10 17.04 -3.36
N PHE A 386 -14.35 15.94 -4.04
CA PHE A 386 -15.13 15.88 -5.28
C PHE A 386 -16.54 15.26 -5.07
N ALA A 387 -16.99 15.13 -3.83
CA ALA A 387 -18.29 14.54 -3.51
C ALA A 387 -19.46 15.20 -4.27
N LYS A 388 -19.51 16.54 -4.29
CA LYS A 388 -20.56 17.31 -4.97
C LYS A 388 -20.51 17.21 -6.50
N GLU A 389 -19.32 16.89 -7.04
CA GLU A 389 -19.14 16.67 -8.48
C GLU A 389 -19.75 15.32 -8.90
N VAL A 390 -19.56 14.27 -8.08
CA VAL A 390 -19.84 12.89 -8.45
C VAL A 390 -21.12 12.31 -7.87
N ILE A 391 -21.63 12.79 -6.74
CA ILE A 391 -22.87 12.29 -6.13
C ILE A 391 -24.09 13.06 -6.64
N GLU A 392 -25.16 12.34 -6.96
CA GLU A 392 -26.46 12.93 -7.34
C GLU A 392 -27.04 13.79 -6.22
N LYS A 393 -27.90 14.73 -6.62
CA LYS A 393 -28.58 15.62 -5.66
C LYS A 393 -29.74 14.93 -4.97
#